data_85aba86bdc1dfcecae2a6f03b9fd6854
#
_entry.id   85aba86bdc1dfcecae2a6f03b9fd6854
#
_cell.length_a   1.000
_cell.length_b   1.000
_cell.length_c   1.000
_cell.angle_alpha   90.00
_cell.angle_beta   90.00
_cell.angle_gamma   90.00
#
_symmetry.space_group_name_H-M   'P 1'
#
loop_
_entity.id
_entity.type
_entity.pdbx_description
1 polymer ?
#
loop_
_entity_poly.entity_id
_entity_poly.type
_entity_poly.pdbx_seq_one_letter_code
_entity_poly.pdbx_strand_id
1 'polypeptide(L)'
;MCIRDSLYTDGVSNRLNGSLRSPWIPTRKKFVSVRLIGKGRSMVRTVVDSCALNEFAGGGLEYLADGSLRWKRFPTSAGPTHRSFIELTTRSDNPRWPDRPGRAGTNDPEDLKLWRSAFGVTRVYLHDSPTAPLAELNAALTLFRQPPPTEELDVAAAFQAVAREAVVAWSQGRASDEDVQWVNWWLQLDLLPNKTPDEKPPDEKTPDEKTPDEQPLVELLQQYRDLIATISQPRVIAGLADQGNSDGFPVLYGGDPENPGPLVPARYIEVIAGDTQPFSAAGSGRRQLAELIAGPGNPLTARVMTNRVWQHLLGRGIVAPPDDFGRMGEQPTHPDLLDYLSVEFVKDNWSIKRLIRTIVTSRTFRQASRPDPQSLKVDPGNALLHHFAARRLDAESIRDSVLAVSGRLDPKLHGPSINPHRKDEKDYRKLLSGPLDGDGRRSIYTKVTRMEGPQFLALFDFPDPMATRGRRDRTNVPAQALALLNDPFMIDQARFWAQQLIGRSQDSVESRVQYMFLSGLGRLPTELEQDRFVGLIRRLAGDTVTDQKEILANESVWQDAAHAIFNTKEFIYIQ
;
A
#
# COMPACT_ATOMS: atom_id res chain seq x y z
N MET A 1 36.18 -4.38 -8.95
CA MET A 1 35.37 -5.53 -9.38
C MET A 1 34.71 -5.14 -10.69
N CYS A 2 35.12 -5.73 -11.80
CA CYS A 2 34.45 -5.55 -13.09
C CYS A 2 33.39 -6.63 -13.20
N ILE A 3 32.13 -6.28 -13.33
CA ILE A 3 31.10 -7.24 -13.75
C ILE A 3 31.31 -7.40 -15.26
N ARG A 4 31.78 -8.57 -15.70
CA ARG A 4 32.08 -8.84 -17.11
C ARG A 4 30.80 -8.99 -17.95
N ASP A 5 29.68 -9.34 -17.33
CA ASP A 5 28.43 -9.62 -18.03
C ASP A 5 27.42 -8.51 -17.80
N SER A 6 26.82 -8.08 -18.89
CA SER A 6 25.77 -7.07 -18.86
C SER A 6 24.48 -7.68 -18.32
N LEU A 7 23.88 -7.09 -17.28
CA LEU A 7 22.55 -7.44 -16.81
C LEU A 7 21.55 -6.44 -17.37
N TYR A 8 20.59 -6.91 -18.16
CA TYR A 8 19.53 -6.09 -18.72
C TYR A 8 18.17 -6.76 -18.56
N THR A 9 17.25 -6.11 -17.87
CA THR A 9 15.95 -6.69 -17.54
C THR A 9 15.03 -6.82 -18.75
N ASP A 10 15.25 -6.05 -19.81
CA ASP A 10 14.47 -6.09 -21.05
C ASP A 10 14.96 -7.20 -22.03
N GLY A 11 16.06 -7.85 -21.73
CA GLY A 11 16.63 -8.90 -22.59
C GLY A 11 15.75 -10.14 -22.71
N VAL A 12 14.90 -10.40 -21.72
CA VAL A 12 13.92 -11.48 -21.74
C VAL A 12 12.51 -10.90 -21.98
N SER A 13 12.11 -9.93 -21.21
CA SER A 13 10.85 -9.21 -21.37
C SER A 13 10.80 -7.93 -20.53
N ASN A 14 10.34 -6.83 -21.12
CA ASN A 14 10.07 -5.59 -20.39
C ASN A 14 8.82 -5.66 -19.47
N ARG A 15 8.17 -6.79 -19.42
CA ARG A 15 7.05 -7.08 -18.50
C ARG A 15 7.51 -7.68 -17.19
N LEU A 16 8.75 -8.12 -17.10
CA LEU A 16 9.32 -8.63 -15.87
C LEU A 16 9.70 -7.47 -14.95
N ASN A 17 9.29 -7.57 -13.71
CA ASN A 17 9.70 -6.66 -12.66
C ASN A 17 11.03 -7.15 -12.07
N GLY A 18 11.81 -6.23 -11.49
CA GLY A 18 13.07 -6.64 -10.89
C GLY A 18 13.72 -5.54 -10.06
N SER A 19 14.49 -6.00 -9.10
CA SER A 19 15.37 -5.17 -8.30
C SER A 19 16.77 -5.79 -8.28
N LEU A 20 17.77 -5.00 -8.60
CA LEU A 20 19.17 -5.38 -8.52
C LEU A 20 19.84 -4.55 -7.43
N ARG A 21 20.52 -5.23 -6.50
CA ARG A 21 21.31 -4.58 -5.46
C ARG A 21 22.77 -4.98 -5.57
N SER A 22 23.66 -4.00 -5.43
CA SER A 22 25.07 -4.30 -5.26
C SER A 22 25.34 -4.90 -3.87
N PRO A 23 26.45 -5.62 -3.66
CA PRO A 23 27.02 -5.79 -2.34
C PRO A 23 27.27 -4.44 -1.66
N TRP A 24 27.52 -4.46 -0.34
CA TRP A 24 27.99 -3.26 0.36
C TRP A 24 29.22 -2.67 -0.32
N ILE A 25 29.17 -1.38 -0.63
CA ILE A 25 30.25 -0.71 -1.34
C ILE A 25 31.40 -0.45 -0.38
N PRO A 26 32.61 -0.89 -0.69
CA PRO A 26 33.77 -0.61 0.14
C PRO A 26 34.07 0.89 0.21
N THR A 27 34.21 1.43 1.40
CA THR A 27 34.49 2.85 1.65
C THR A 27 35.93 3.28 1.34
N ARG A 28 36.78 2.35 0.85
CA ARG A 28 38.18 2.62 0.48
C ARG A 28 38.34 3.57 -0.71
N LYS A 29 37.29 3.75 -1.51
CA LYS A 29 37.24 4.68 -2.66
C LYS A 29 36.15 5.70 -2.44
N LYS A 30 36.34 6.92 -2.96
CA LYS A 30 35.40 8.03 -2.76
C LYS A 30 34.13 7.89 -3.56
N PHE A 31 34.20 7.24 -4.71
CA PHE A 31 33.10 7.15 -5.67
C PHE A 31 32.94 5.76 -6.23
N VAL A 32 31.69 5.43 -6.59
CA VAL A 32 31.33 4.33 -7.46
C VAL A 32 30.62 4.90 -8.69
N SER A 33 31.10 4.54 -9.86
CA SER A 33 30.44 4.85 -11.12
C SER A 33 29.85 3.60 -11.73
N VAL A 34 28.59 3.70 -12.13
CA VAL A 34 27.83 2.61 -12.75
C VAL A 34 27.48 3.03 -14.18
N ARG A 35 27.80 2.20 -15.16
CA ARG A 35 27.36 2.38 -16.54
C ARG A 35 26.03 1.67 -16.70
N LEU A 36 24.98 2.42 -16.95
CA LEU A 36 23.61 1.94 -16.88
C LEU A 36 22.74 2.51 -18.00
N ILE A 37 21.69 1.80 -18.30
CA ILE A 37 20.63 2.18 -19.22
C ILE A 37 19.28 1.94 -18.52
N GLY A 38 18.24 2.70 -18.85
CA GLY A 38 16.92 2.44 -18.33
C GLY A 38 15.81 3.11 -19.11
N LYS A 39 14.65 2.48 -19.13
CA LYS A 39 13.45 2.93 -19.82
C LYS A 39 12.24 2.87 -18.86
N GLY A 40 11.19 3.60 -19.20
CA GLY A 40 9.90 3.50 -18.52
C GLY A 40 9.95 3.86 -17.03
N ARG A 41 10.85 4.79 -16.66
CA ARG A 41 11.04 5.25 -15.29
C ARG A 41 11.53 4.18 -14.31
N SER A 42 12.39 3.30 -14.77
CA SER A 42 13.25 2.57 -13.86
C SER A 42 14.10 3.54 -13.04
N MET A 43 14.63 3.10 -11.93
CA MET A 43 15.30 3.98 -10.98
C MET A 43 16.64 3.38 -10.55
N VAL A 44 17.62 4.23 -10.36
CA VAL A 44 18.86 3.91 -9.65
C VAL A 44 18.99 4.80 -8.42
N ARG A 45 19.41 4.22 -7.29
CA ARG A 45 19.62 4.98 -6.05
C ARG A 45 20.75 4.41 -5.21
N THR A 46 21.32 5.25 -4.36
CA THR A 46 22.15 4.82 -3.25
C THR A 46 21.28 4.62 -2.01
N VAL A 47 21.43 3.49 -1.35
CA VAL A 47 20.76 3.17 -0.09
C VAL A 47 21.81 3.12 1.00
N VAL A 48 21.63 3.91 2.05
CA VAL A 48 22.54 4.02 3.20
C VAL A 48 21.93 3.28 4.38
N ASP A 49 22.68 2.40 5.01
CA ASP A 49 22.27 1.62 6.19
C ASP A 49 20.90 0.93 6.05
N SER A 50 20.62 0.44 4.83
CA SER A 50 19.32 -0.13 4.47
C SER A 50 18.13 0.84 4.60
N CYS A 51 18.38 2.13 4.77
CA CYS A 51 17.35 3.16 4.87
C CYS A 51 17.11 3.82 3.50
N ALA A 52 15.92 3.65 2.95
CA ALA A 52 15.56 4.14 1.62
C ALA A 52 15.06 5.60 1.60
N LEU A 53 15.32 6.39 2.64
CA LEU A 53 14.74 7.71 2.87
C LEU A 53 15.37 8.87 2.08
N ASN A 54 16.36 8.63 1.23
CA ASN A 54 17.11 9.68 0.54
C ASN A 54 16.35 10.36 -0.62
N GLU A 55 15.12 10.80 -0.41
CA GLU A 55 14.43 11.65 -1.40
C GLU A 55 15.00 13.07 -1.51
N PHE A 56 15.62 13.57 -0.46
CA PHE A 56 15.96 14.97 -0.30
C PHE A 56 17.46 15.29 -0.19
N ALA A 57 18.29 14.32 0.05
CA ALA A 57 19.74 14.51 0.04
C ALA A 57 20.23 14.45 -1.41
N GLY A 58 20.54 15.60 -1.99
CA GLY A 58 20.88 15.78 -3.39
C GLY A 58 21.90 14.77 -3.91
N GLY A 59 21.52 13.99 -4.90
CA GLY A 59 22.40 13.15 -5.72
C GLY A 59 22.29 11.64 -5.56
N GLY A 60 21.49 11.13 -4.62
CA GLY A 60 21.38 9.68 -4.38
C GLY A 60 20.31 8.93 -5.17
N LEU A 61 19.49 9.60 -5.98
CA LEU A 61 18.40 8.98 -6.73
C LEU A 61 18.29 9.58 -8.13
N GLU A 62 18.12 8.75 -9.14
CA GLU A 62 17.84 9.17 -10.51
C GLU A 62 16.84 8.25 -11.19
N TYR A 63 15.92 8.83 -11.95
CA TYR A 63 15.02 8.10 -12.83
C TYR A 63 15.66 7.92 -14.21
N LEU A 64 15.55 6.72 -14.73
CA LEU A 64 16.07 6.32 -16.02
C LEU A 64 14.88 6.23 -16.98
N ALA A 65 14.74 7.17 -17.88
CA ALA A 65 13.56 7.29 -18.73
C ALA A 65 13.86 7.24 -20.24
N ASP A 66 15.05 7.68 -20.65
CA ASP A 66 15.38 7.99 -22.04
C ASP A 66 15.99 6.82 -22.83
N GLY A 67 16.30 5.71 -22.18
CA GLY A 67 16.92 4.56 -22.81
C GLY A 67 18.37 4.79 -23.23
N SER A 68 19.01 5.88 -22.79
CA SER A 68 20.41 6.15 -23.09
C SER A 68 21.35 5.40 -22.16
N LEU A 69 22.44 4.85 -22.73
CA LEU A 69 23.52 4.22 -21.97
C LEU A 69 24.47 5.30 -21.46
N ARG A 70 24.56 5.45 -20.13
CA ARG A 70 25.37 6.51 -19.52
C ARG A 70 26.05 6.09 -18.23
N TRP A 71 27.10 6.80 -17.88
CA TRP A 71 27.73 6.68 -16.58
C TRP A 71 27.03 7.54 -15.54
N LYS A 72 26.74 6.93 -14.40
CA LYS A 72 26.27 7.65 -13.21
C LYS A 72 27.24 7.41 -12.07
N ARG A 73 27.66 8.48 -11.42
CA ARG A 73 28.56 8.47 -10.27
C ARG A 73 27.78 8.68 -8.97
N PHE A 74 28.11 7.88 -7.97
CA PHE A 74 27.59 7.99 -6.62
C PHE A 74 28.75 8.07 -5.62
N PRO A 75 28.61 8.81 -4.50
CA PRO A 75 29.54 8.71 -3.39
C PRO A 75 29.44 7.31 -2.76
N THR A 76 30.56 6.78 -2.30
CA THR A 76 30.63 5.44 -1.69
C THR A 76 30.20 5.45 -0.23
N SER A 77 30.19 6.62 0.42
CA SER A 77 29.87 6.76 1.82
C SER A 77 29.08 8.04 2.06
N ALA A 78 28.10 7.98 2.96
CA ALA A 78 27.41 9.13 3.51
C ALA A 78 28.09 9.66 4.80
N GLY A 79 29.16 8.98 5.25
CA GLY A 79 29.95 9.29 6.45
C GLY A 79 30.81 8.08 6.85
N PRO A 80 31.76 8.23 7.76
CA PRO A 80 32.73 7.18 8.09
C PRO A 80 32.12 5.94 8.75
N THR A 81 30.95 6.06 9.34
CA THR A 81 30.24 4.99 10.07
C THR A 81 29.13 4.34 9.22
N HIS A 82 28.82 4.89 8.05
CA HIS A 82 27.70 4.45 7.22
C HIS A 82 28.13 3.50 6.12
N ARG A 83 27.31 2.48 5.85
CA ARG A 83 27.45 1.55 4.73
C ARG A 83 26.43 1.87 3.65
N SER A 84 26.82 1.78 2.40
CA SER A 84 25.92 2.03 1.28
C SER A 84 25.97 0.91 0.24
N PHE A 85 24.88 0.74 -0.50
CA PHE A 85 24.81 -0.06 -1.71
C PHE A 85 24.00 0.68 -2.77
N ILE A 86 24.20 0.29 -4.04
CA ILE A 86 23.40 0.79 -5.14
C ILE A 86 22.25 -0.17 -5.41
N GLU A 87 21.07 0.39 -5.60
CA GLU A 87 19.87 -0.34 -5.97
C GLU A 87 19.31 0.21 -7.27
N LEU A 88 19.03 -0.70 -8.21
CA LEU A 88 18.25 -0.42 -9.41
C LEU A 88 16.94 -1.15 -9.31
N THR A 89 15.84 -0.48 -9.67
CA THR A 89 14.51 -1.08 -9.63
C THR A 89 13.74 -0.74 -10.89
N THR A 90 12.89 -1.66 -11.31
CA THR A 90 11.84 -1.34 -12.26
C THR A 90 10.78 -0.44 -11.62
N ARG A 91 9.94 0.18 -12.43
CA ARG A 91 8.86 1.03 -11.94
C ARG A 91 7.93 0.32 -10.97
N SER A 92 7.59 -0.93 -11.24
CA SER A 92 6.68 -1.73 -10.40
C SER A 92 7.26 -2.09 -9.04
N ASP A 93 8.58 -2.20 -8.94
CA ASP A 93 9.28 -2.52 -7.68
C ASP A 93 9.74 -1.27 -6.93
N ASN A 94 9.49 -0.09 -7.50
CA ASN A 94 9.77 1.15 -6.82
C ASN A 94 8.65 1.45 -5.81
N PRO A 95 8.92 1.38 -4.49
CA PRO A 95 7.90 1.59 -3.45
C PRO A 95 7.35 3.02 -3.44
N ARG A 96 7.94 3.93 -4.20
CA ARG A 96 7.55 5.34 -4.31
C ARG A 96 6.76 5.64 -5.56
N TRP A 97 6.60 4.68 -6.43
CA TRP A 97 5.88 4.78 -7.67
C TRP A 97 4.63 3.88 -7.63
N PRO A 98 3.45 4.31 -8.07
CA PRO A 98 3.04 5.55 -8.75
C PRO A 98 2.39 6.59 -7.82
N ASP A 99 2.55 6.47 -6.52
CA ASP A 99 1.66 7.05 -5.50
C ASP A 99 1.89 8.53 -5.19
N ARG A 100 2.76 9.21 -5.91
CA ARG A 100 2.99 10.65 -5.72
C ARG A 100 2.78 11.43 -7.01
N PRO A 101 1.53 11.80 -7.30
CA PRO A 101 1.23 12.72 -8.38
C PRO A 101 2.00 14.03 -8.18
N GLY A 102 2.66 14.50 -9.23
CA GLY A 102 3.21 15.84 -9.28
C GLY A 102 4.69 16.03 -9.01
N ARG A 103 5.44 15.06 -8.47
CA ARG A 103 6.91 15.17 -8.36
C ARG A 103 7.68 14.50 -9.48
N ALA A 104 7.15 13.54 -10.13
CA ALA A 104 7.78 12.89 -11.28
C ALA A 104 7.32 13.45 -12.64
N GLY A 105 6.62 14.57 -12.63
CA GLY A 105 6.31 15.33 -13.84
C GLY A 105 5.22 14.78 -14.74
N THR A 106 4.52 13.70 -14.38
CA THR A 106 3.42 13.22 -15.21
C THR A 106 2.38 12.47 -14.39
N ASN A 107 1.21 13.05 -14.35
CA ASN A 107 -0.05 12.39 -14.02
C ASN A 107 -0.78 12.00 -15.32
N ASP A 108 -0.05 11.74 -16.39
CA ASP A 108 -0.67 11.31 -17.62
C ASP A 108 -1.33 9.93 -17.37
N PRO A 109 -2.65 9.80 -17.57
CA PRO A 109 -3.32 8.52 -17.47
C PRO A 109 -2.70 7.45 -18.38
N GLU A 110 -2.11 7.83 -19.50
CA GLU A 110 -1.37 6.92 -20.39
C GLU A 110 -0.08 6.44 -19.73
N ASP A 111 0.63 7.29 -18.98
CA ASP A 111 1.81 6.88 -18.21
C ASP A 111 1.49 5.89 -17.09
N LEU A 112 0.28 5.96 -16.51
CA LEU A 112 -0.19 4.99 -15.52
C LEU A 112 -0.50 3.63 -16.14
N LYS A 113 -0.82 3.59 -17.43
CA LYS A 113 -1.00 2.36 -18.21
C LYS A 113 0.33 1.75 -18.66
N LEU A 114 1.39 2.56 -18.77
CA LEU A 114 2.73 2.13 -19.14
C LEU A 114 3.48 1.54 -17.93
N TRP A 115 3.09 0.34 -17.52
CA TRP A 115 3.78 -0.41 -16.46
C TRP A 115 5.12 -1.02 -16.93
N ARG A 116 5.47 -0.89 -18.21
CA ARG A 116 6.70 -1.40 -18.79
C ARG A 116 7.88 -0.52 -18.40
N SER A 117 8.82 -1.08 -17.69
CA SER A 117 10.08 -0.42 -17.36
C SER A 117 11.22 -1.43 -17.34
N ALA A 118 12.40 -1.00 -17.72
CA ALA A 118 13.57 -1.85 -17.75
C ALA A 118 14.81 -1.06 -17.35
N PHE A 119 15.79 -1.75 -16.80
CA PHE A 119 17.13 -1.23 -16.57
C PHE A 119 18.20 -2.24 -16.96
N GLY A 120 19.39 -1.76 -17.21
CA GLY A 120 20.58 -2.58 -17.45
C GLY A 120 21.80 -1.97 -16.81
N VAL A 121 22.72 -2.83 -16.40
CA VAL A 121 24.04 -2.46 -15.87
C VAL A 121 25.09 -3.19 -16.68
N THR A 122 26.06 -2.45 -17.20
CA THR A 122 27.15 -3.03 -18.00
C THR A 122 28.48 -3.02 -17.26
N ARG A 123 28.76 -1.98 -16.49
CA ARG A 123 30.05 -1.83 -15.78
C ARG A 123 29.89 -1.08 -14.47
N VAL A 124 30.74 -1.42 -13.51
CA VAL A 124 30.83 -0.76 -12.20
C VAL A 124 32.29 -0.51 -11.88
N TYR A 125 32.64 0.75 -11.58
CA TYR A 125 33.99 1.17 -11.18
C TYR A 125 33.98 1.84 -9.80
N LEU A 126 34.94 1.45 -8.98
CA LEU A 126 35.28 2.15 -7.73
C LEU A 126 36.50 3.02 -7.96
N HIS A 127 36.41 4.32 -7.72
CA HIS A 127 37.48 5.28 -8.03
C HIS A 127 37.48 6.49 -7.09
N ASP A 128 38.53 7.28 -7.18
CA ASP A 128 38.69 8.51 -6.39
C ASP A 128 38.51 9.78 -7.26
N SER A 129 38.34 9.63 -8.57
CA SER A 129 38.14 10.75 -9.48
C SER A 129 36.80 11.45 -9.25
N PRO A 130 36.74 12.79 -9.25
CA PRO A 130 35.50 13.54 -9.16
C PRO A 130 34.64 13.46 -10.43
N THR A 131 35.15 12.91 -11.51
CA THR A 131 34.45 12.72 -12.79
C THR A 131 34.07 11.26 -13.01
N ALA A 132 32.94 11.01 -13.66
CA ALA A 132 32.64 9.67 -14.15
C ALA A 132 33.64 9.21 -15.20
N PRO A 133 33.87 7.89 -15.35
CA PRO A 133 34.69 7.39 -16.45
C PRO A 133 34.16 7.91 -17.79
N LEU A 134 35.10 8.17 -18.72
CA LEU A 134 34.71 8.50 -20.08
C LEU A 134 34.06 7.28 -20.76
N ALA A 135 33.14 7.53 -21.69
CA ALA A 135 32.58 6.46 -22.51
C ALA A 135 33.70 5.73 -23.22
N GLU A 136 33.78 4.41 -23.09
CA GLU A 136 34.74 3.63 -23.80
C GLU A 136 34.35 3.51 -25.29
N LEU A 137 35.22 3.92 -26.15
CA LEU A 137 35.09 3.80 -27.60
C LEU A 137 35.54 2.40 -28.11
N ASN A 138 35.60 1.39 -27.23
CA ASN A 138 36.18 0.09 -27.59
C ASN A 138 35.51 -0.57 -28.80
N ALA A 139 34.19 -0.45 -28.91
CA ALA A 139 33.49 -0.96 -30.09
C ALA A 139 33.89 -0.20 -31.36
N ALA A 140 34.07 1.13 -31.29
CA ALA A 140 34.52 1.91 -32.44
C ALA A 140 35.98 1.63 -32.85
N LEU A 141 36.81 1.09 -31.94
CA LEU A 141 38.18 0.69 -32.27
C LEU A 141 38.24 -0.49 -33.24
N THR A 142 37.19 -1.30 -33.34
CA THR A 142 37.12 -2.39 -34.33
C THR A 142 37.08 -1.87 -35.76
N LEU A 143 36.56 -0.66 -36.00
CA LEU A 143 36.57 0.01 -37.31
C LEU A 143 37.98 0.35 -37.77
N PHE A 144 38.95 0.45 -36.86
CA PHE A 144 40.32 0.86 -37.11
C PHE A 144 41.33 -0.28 -36.95
N ARG A 145 40.89 -1.53 -36.79
CA ARG A 145 41.78 -2.71 -36.64
C ARG A 145 42.43 -3.18 -37.95
N GLN A 146 41.94 -2.75 -39.09
CA GLN A 146 42.54 -2.94 -40.42
C GLN A 146 43.05 -1.58 -40.90
N PRO A 147 43.87 -1.46 -41.99
CA PRO A 147 44.47 -0.17 -42.31
C PRO A 147 43.45 0.95 -42.19
N PRO A 148 43.75 2.01 -41.41
CA PRO A 148 42.75 3.02 -41.04
C PRO A 148 42.13 3.61 -42.30
N PRO A 149 40.80 3.75 -42.34
CA PRO A 149 40.11 4.35 -43.48
C PRO A 149 40.64 5.78 -43.69
N THR A 150 40.94 6.10 -44.93
CA THR A 150 41.53 7.39 -45.32
C THR A 150 40.50 8.36 -45.88
N GLU A 151 39.32 7.86 -46.28
CA GLU A 151 38.21 8.63 -46.84
C GLU A 151 36.88 8.27 -46.17
N GLU A 152 35.85 9.13 -46.27
CA GLU A 152 34.53 8.89 -45.68
C GLU A 152 33.87 7.61 -46.20
N LEU A 153 34.07 7.29 -47.49
CA LEU A 153 33.57 6.05 -48.11
C LEU A 153 34.22 4.79 -47.51
N ASP A 154 35.49 4.86 -47.13
CA ASP A 154 36.18 3.75 -46.45
C ASP A 154 35.65 3.52 -45.05
N VAL A 155 35.27 4.60 -44.34
CA VAL A 155 34.64 4.51 -43.01
C VAL A 155 33.28 3.84 -43.15
N ALA A 156 32.48 4.22 -44.14
CA ALA A 156 31.16 3.62 -44.38
C ALA A 156 31.27 2.12 -44.73
N ALA A 157 32.25 1.75 -45.56
CA ALA A 157 32.51 0.36 -45.92
C ALA A 157 32.98 -0.48 -44.71
N ALA A 158 33.85 0.07 -43.86
CA ALA A 158 34.31 -0.57 -42.63
C ALA A 158 33.14 -0.75 -41.64
N PHE A 159 32.28 0.24 -41.56
CA PHE A 159 31.07 0.19 -40.72
C PHE A 159 30.10 -0.90 -41.19
N GLN A 160 29.86 -0.98 -42.52
CA GLN A 160 28.99 -2.00 -43.11
C GLN A 160 29.56 -3.42 -42.92
N ALA A 161 30.86 -3.59 -43.02
CA ALA A 161 31.53 -4.89 -42.80
C ALA A 161 31.35 -5.34 -41.34
N VAL A 162 31.65 -4.47 -40.37
CA VAL A 162 31.45 -4.76 -38.93
C VAL A 162 30.00 -5.06 -38.62
N ALA A 163 29.06 -4.30 -39.22
CA ALA A 163 27.64 -4.54 -39.03
C ALA A 163 27.23 -5.94 -39.53
N ARG A 164 27.66 -6.30 -40.74
CA ARG A 164 27.34 -7.60 -41.32
C ARG A 164 27.94 -8.75 -40.52
N GLU A 165 29.18 -8.63 -40.08
CA GLU A 165 29.84 -9.64 -39.24
C GLU A 165 29.14 -9.80 -37.90
N ALA A 166 28.82 -8.71 -37.23
CA ALA A 166 28.12 -8.74 -35.92
C ALA A 166 26.75 -9.38 -36.02
N VAL A 167 25.95 -9.03 -37.05
CA VAL A 167 24.62 -9.62 -37.26
C VAL A 167 24.70 -11.11 -37.59
N VAL A 168 25.66 -11.52 -38.47
CA VAL A 168 25.90 -12.92 -38.79
C VAL A 168 26.38 -13.71 -37.58
N ALA A 169 27.32 -13.17 -36.81
CA ALA A 169 27.79 -13.80 -35.58
C ALA A 169 26.65 -13.98 -34.56
N TRP A 170 25.78 -12.97 -34.43
CA TRP A 170 24.61 -13.00 -33.54
C TRP A 170 23.60 -14.06 -34.01
N SER A 171 23.25 -14.10 -35.29
CA SER A 171 22.32 -15.08 -35.86
C SER A 171 22.81 -16.53 -35.72
N GLN A 172 24.09 -16.75 -35.63
CA GLN A 172 24.73 -18.05 -35.45
C GLN A 172 25.03 -18.40 -33.99
N GLY A 173 24.61 -17.56 -33.04
CA GLY A 173 24.84 -17.76 -31.60
C GLY A 173 26.33 -17.67 -31.20
N ARG A 174 27.18 -17.02 -32.02
CA ARG A 174 28.63 -16.88 -31.82
C ARG A 174 29.06 -15.44 -31.55
N ALA A 175 28.10 -14.53 -31.35
CA ALA A 175 28.38 -13.11 -31.16
C ALA A 175 29.25 -12.90 -29.92
N SER A 176 30.30 -12.11 -30.08
CA SER A 176 31.07 -11.55 -28.96
C SER A 176 30.28 -10.43 -28.26
N ASP A 177 30.72 -10.02 -27.07
CA ASP A 177 30.14 -8.85 -26.36
C ASP A 177 30.22 -7.58 -27.21
N GLU A 178 31.26 -7.45 -28.05
CA GLU A 178 31.41 -6.33 -28.96
C GLU A 178 30.38 -6.38 -30.09
N ASP A 179 30.13 -7.55 -30.66
CA ASP A 179 29.10 -7.75 -31.69
C ASP A 179 27.70 -7.44 -31.15
N VAL A 180 27.39 -7.91 -29.96
CA VAL A 180 26.11 -7.61 -29.28
C VAL A 180 25.96 -6.11 -29.03
N GLN A 181 27.02 -5.40 -28.65
CA GLN A 181 26.98 -3.95 -28.47
C GLN A 181 26.70 -3.22 -29.80
N TRP A 182 27.31 -3.66 -30.92
CA TRP A 182 27.03 -3.12 -32.23
C TRP A 182 25.58 -3.35 -32.65
N VAL A 183 25.10 -4.57 -32.59
CA VAL A 183 23.70 -4.91 -32.93
C VAL A 183 22.71 -4.12 -32.09
N ASN A 184 22.92 -4.03 -30.78
CA ASN A 184 22.10 -3.21 -29.90
C ASN A 184 22.11 -1.72 -30.26
N TRP A 185 23.25 -1.20 -30.61
CA TRP A 185 23.38 0.21 -30.98
C TRP A 185 22.58 0.53 -32.26
N TRP A 186 22.69 -0.33 -33.28
CA TRP A 186 21.92 -0.15 -34.53
C TRP A 186 20.41 -0.36 -34.34
N LEU A 187 19.98 -1.28 -33.49
CA LEU A 187 18.57 -1.43 -33.11
C LEU A 187 18.03 -0.17 -32.40
N GLN A 188 18.87 0.46 -31.57
CA GLN A 188 18.48 1.69 -30.86
C GLN A 188 18.38 2.91 -31.79
N LEU A 189 19.17 2.91 -32.86
CA LEU A 189 19.15 3.96 -33.88
C LEU A 189 18.14 3.71 -35.00
N ASP A 190 17.33 2.67 -34.91
CA ASP A 190 16.41 2.23 -35.97
C ASP A 190 17.10 1.93 -37.32
N LEU A 191 18.43 1.63 -37.29
CA LEU A 191 19.18 1.29 -38.48
C LEU A 191 19.02 -0.17 -38.92
N LEU A 192 18.55 -1.04 -38.01
CA LEU A 192 18.12 -2.38 -38.35
C LEU A 192 16.59 -2.41 -38.34
N PRO A 193 15.96 -3.00 -39.37
CA PRO A 193 14.49 -3.05 -39.44
C PRO A 193 13.93 -3.93 -38.33
N ASN A 194 13.46 -3.29 -37.28
CA ASN A 194 12.74 -3.93 -36.19
C ASN A 194 11.22 -3.69 -36.27
N LYS A 195 10.75 -3.01 -37.33
CA LYS A 195 9.36 -2.69 -37.58
C LYS A 195 8.71 -3.77 -38.45
N THR A 196 7.48 -4.12 -38.11
CA THR A 196 6.65 -4.95 -38.97
C THR A 196 6.26 -4.17 -40.23
N PRO A 197 6.00 -4.86 -41.35
CA PRO A 197 5.57 -4.22 -42.61
C PRO A 197 4.35 -3.31 -42.53
N ASP A 198 3.59 -3.39 -41.43
CA ASP A 198 2.37 -2.62 -41.22
C ASP A 198 2.59 -1.22 -40.63
N GLU A 199 3.81 -0.85 -40.25
CA GLU A 199 4.15 0.48 -39.71
C GLU A 199 4.82 1.40 -40.76
N LYS A 200 4.39 1.35 -42.02
CA LYS A 200 4.88 2.28 -43.05
C LYS A 200 4.27 3.68 -42.89
N PRO A 201 5.07 4.76 -43.02
CA PRO A 201 4.51 6.10 -43.27
C PRO A 201 3.78 6.09 -44.63
N PRO A 202 2.74 6.92 -44.82
CA PRO A 202 1.78 6.81 -45.90
C PRO A 202 2.28 7.12 -47.34
N ASP A 203 3.52 7.45 -47.55
CA ASP A 203 4.01 8.03 -48.81
C ASP A 203 5.12 7.32 -49.58
N GLU A 204 5.53 6.09 -49.23
CA GLU A 204 6.49 5.35 -50.06
C GLU A 204 5.89 4.09 -50.65
N LYS A 205 5.50 4.18 -51.93
CA LYS A 205 5.24 3.04 -52.80
C LYS A 205 6.58 2.48 -53.34
N THR A 206 6.98 1.31 -52.89
CA THR A 206 8.01 0.51 -53.56
C THR A 206 7.55 -0.93 -53.74
N PRO A 207 7.95 -1.56 -54.86
CA PRO A 207 7.39 -2.84 -55.31
C PRO A 207 7.90 -4.05 -54.52
N ASP A 208 7.09 -5.09 -54.52
CA ASP A 208 7.37 -6.40 -53.98
C ASP A 208 8.69 -7.01 -54.42
N GLU A 209 9.64 -7.11 -53.50
CA GLU A 209 10.67 -8.17 -53.51
C GLU A 209 11.08 -8.41 -52.04
N LYS A 210 10.31 -9.30 -51.37
CA LYS A 210 10.77 -9.86 -50.09
C LYS A 210 11.90 -10.84 -50.37
N THR A 211 13.09 -10.56 -49.90
CA THR A 211 14.19 -11.50 -49.92
C THR A 211 13.85 -12.73 -49.05
N PRO A 212 14.19 -13.95 -49.46
CA PRO A 212 13.86 -15.19 -48.73
C PRO A 212 14.38 -15.25 -47.28
N ASP A 213 15.35 -14.41 -46.92
CA ASP A 213 16.00 -14.40 -45.62
C ASP A 213 15.26 -13.52 -44.56
N GLU A 214 14.30 -12.70 -44.97
CA GLU A 214 13.55 -11.82 -44.04
C GLU A 214 12.34 -12.51 -43.36
N GLN A 215 11.75 -13.54 -44.00
CA GLN A 215 10.60 -14.25 -43.47
C GLN A 215 10.85 -14.94 -42.12
N PRO A 216 11.98 -15.63 -41.90
CA PRO A 216 12.24 -16.27 -40.60
C PRO A 216 12.37 -15.28 -39.45
N LEU A 217 12.91 -14.08 -39.68
CA LEU A 217 13.09 -13.05 -38.66
C LEU A 217 11.75 -12.44 -38.23
N VAL A 218 10.86 -12.18 -39.20
CA VAL A 218 9.52 -11.63 -38.93
C VAL A 218 8.67 -12.64 -38.14
N GLU A 219 8.73 -13.93 -38.50
CA GLU A 219 8.04 -14.98 -37.75
C GLU A 219 8.58 -15.12 -36.33
N LEU A 220 9.90 -15.08 -36.15
CA LEU A 220 10.54 -15.15 -34.83
C LEU A 220 10.17 -13.94 -33.95
N LEU A 221 10.15 -12.74 -34.52
CA LEU A 221 9.71 -11.53 -33.85
C LEU A 221 8.24 -11.59 -33.45
N GLN A 222 7.38 -12.17 -34.31
CA GLN A 222 5.98 -12.37 -33.98
C GLN A 222 5.81 -13.39 -32.85
N GLN A 223 6.48 -14.55 -32.92
CA GLN A 223 6.49 -15.54 -31.83
C GLN A 223 7.00 -14.96 -30.52
N TYR A 224 8.03 -14.13 -30.57
CA TYR A 224 8.55 -13.42 -29.38
C TYR A 224 7.51 -12.45 -28.79
N ARG A 225 6.81 -11.69 -29.64
CA ARG A 225 5.73 -10.78 -29.20
C ARG A 225 4.55 -11.53 -28.59
N ASP A 226 4.17 -12.65 -29.22
CA ASP A 226 3.10 -13.51 -28.72
C ASP A 226 3.47 -14.13 -27.36
N LEU A 227 4.71 -14.61 -27.24
CA LEU A 227 5.24 -15.11 -25.97
C LEU A 227 5.25 -14.03 -24.89
N ILE A 228 5.73 -12.83 -25.21
CA ILE A 228 5.69 -11.69 -24.27
C ILE A 228 4.24 -11.36 -23.89
N ALA A 229 3.28 -11.46 -24.82
CA ALA A 229 1.88 -11.20 -24.51
C ALA A 229 1.29 -12.20 -23.50
N THR A 230 1.83 -13.42 -23.44
CA THR A 230 1.40 -14.46 -22.48
C THR A 230 1.96 -14.23 -21.07
N ILE A 231 3.05 -13.48 -20.92
CA ILE A 231 3.65 -13.22 -19.60
C ILE A 231 2.72 -12.31 -18.80
N SER A 232 2.13 -12.87 -17.76
CA SER A 232 1.32 -12.10 -16.82
C SER A 232 2.18 -11.16 -15.99
N GLN A 233 1.66 -9.97 -15.69
CA GLN A 233 2.34 -9.06 -14.77
C GLN A 233 2.44 -9.71 -13.38
N PRO A 234 3.64 -9.83 -12.80
CA PRO A 234 3.80 -10.39 -11.47
C PRO A 234 3.04 -9.54 -10.43
N ARG A 235 2.35 -10.21 -9.53
CA ARG A 235 1.77 -9.54 -8.36
C ARG A 235 2.88 -9.37 -7.33
N VAL A 236 3.28 -8.12 -7.09
CA VAL A 236 4.33 -7.79 -6.13
C VAL A 236 3.74 -7.01 -4.97
N ILE A 237 4.27 -7.27 -3.78
CA ILE A 237 3.99 -6.51 -2.56
C ILE A 237 5.31 -6.04 -1.96
N ALA A 238 5.27 -4.94 -1.24
CA ALA A 238 6.42 -4.51 -0.46
C ALA A 238 6.74 -5.58 0.60
N GLY A 239 7.98 -6.03 0.64
CA GLY A 239 8.44 -7.05 1.56
C GLY A 239 9.81 -6.71 2.13
N LEU A 240 10.24 -7.49 3.11
CA LEU A 240 11.56 -7.41 3.72
C LEU A 240 12.40 -8.60 3.24
N ALA A 241 13.63 -8.33 2.83
CA ALA A 241 14.63 -9.35 2.53
C ALA A 241 15.75 -9.30 3.57
N ASP A 242 16.32 -10.44 3.88
CA ASP A 242 17.51 -10.50 4.71
C ASP A 242 18.73 -10.02 3.93
N GLN A 243 19.56 -9.20 4.58
CA GLN A 243 20.77 -8.63 3.96
C GLN A 243 22.06 -9.29 4.49
N GLY A 244 22.00 -10.54 4.86
CA GLY A 244 23.10 -11.27 5.43
C GLY A 244 23.06 -11.33 6.96
N ASN A 245 24.12 -11.85 7.56
CA ASN A 245 24.23 -11.99 9.00
C ASN A 245 24.41 -10.65 9.69
N SER A 246 23.74 -10.47 10.80
CA SER A 246 23.99 -9.38 11.72
C SER A 246 24.93 -9.88 12.82
N ASP A 247 26.15 -9.35 12.88
CA ASP A 247 27.10 -9.61 13.98
C ASP A 247 26.66 -8.95 15.30
N GLY A 248 25.44 -8.46 15.36
CA GLY A 248 24.89 -7.69 16.47
C GLY A 248 24.78 -6.20 16.16
N PHE A 249 24.30 -5.45 17.12
CA PHE A 249 24.16 -4.00 17.04
C PHE A 249 24.85 -3.36 18.27
N PRO A 250 25.58 -2.25 18.11
CA PRO A 250 26.22 -1.60 19.23
C PRO A 250 25.18 -1.00 20.19
N VAL A 251 25.42 -1.13 21.48
CA VAL A 251 24.67 -0.35 22.46
C VAL A 251 25.06 1.13 22.27
N LEU A 252 24.07 1.99 22.08
CA LEU A 252 24.31 3.42 21.88
C LEU A 252 24.25 4.12 23.26
N TYR A 253 25.37 4.63 23.73
CA TYR A 253 25.43 5.35 25.01
C TYR A 253 24.59 6.64 24.91
N GLY A 254 23.61 6.78 25.79
CA GLY A 254 22.67 7.90 25.74
C GLY A 254 21.76 7.94 24.49
N GLY A 255 21.72 6.86 23.70
CA GLY A 255 20.99 6.83 22.42
C GLY A 255 21.72 7.54 21.26
N ASP A 256 22.96 7.95 21.48
CA ASP A 256 23.77 8.68 20.50
C ASP A 256 24.45 7.74 19.50
N PRO A 257 24.11 7.78 18.20
CA PRO A 257 24.75 6.97 17.18
C PRO A 257 26.24 7.22 17.00
N GLU A 258 26.73 8.40 17.38
CA GLU A 258 28.15 8.77 17.30
C GLU A 258 28.96 8.24 18.50
N ASN A 259 28.29 7.70 19.51
CA ASN A 259 28.94 7.13 20.70
C ASN A 259 28.56 5.65 20.89
N PRO A 260 29.03 4.75 19.98
CA PRO A 260 28.73 3.33 20.04
C PRO A 260 29.50 2.63 21.16
N GLY A 261 28.80 1.82 21.94
CA GLY A 261 29.35 0.92 22.94
C GLY A 261 29.62 -0.50 22.37
N PRO A 262 29.65 -1.52 23.22
CA PRO A 262 29.92 -2.90 22.80
C PRO A 262 28.84 -3.43 21.88
N LEU A 263 29.23 -4.32 20.96
CA LEU A 263 28.30 -5.08 20.11
C LEU A 263 27.51 -6.08 20.95
N VAL A 264 26.20 -6.07 20.80
CA VAL A 264 25.29 -7.02 21.44
C VAL A 264 24.64 -7.86 20.36
N PRO A 265 24.72 -9.21 20.45
CA PRO A 265 24.08 -10.08 19.49
C PRO A 265 22.56 -9.99 19.59
N ALA A 266 21.87 -10.18 18.46
CA ALA A 266 20.42 -10.24 18.42
C ALA A 266 19.92 -11.43 19.24
N ARG A 267 19.05 -11.19 20.25
CA ARG A 267 18.40 -12.19 21.09
C ARG A 267 17.04 -11.74 21.58
N TYR A 268 16.28 -12.62 22.18
CA TYR A 268 15.00 -12.27 22.77
C TYR A 268 15.19 -11.63 24.16
N ILE A 269 14.12 -11.10 24.71
CA ILE A 269 14.11 -10.41 26.01
C ILE A 269 14.24 -11.43 27.14
N GLU A 270 15.31 -11.36 27.92
CA GLU A 270 15.64 -12.32 28.99
C GLU A 270 14.56 -12.43 30.06
N VAL A 271 13.95 -11.31 30.47
CA VAL A 271 12.91 -11.31 31.51
C VAL A 271 11.67 -12.10 31.11
N ILE A 272 11.44 -12.36 29.81
CA ILE A 272 10.29 -13.13 29.31
C ILE A 272 10.67 -14.59 29.07
N ALA A 273 11.84 -14.84 28.50
CA ALA A 273 12.23 -16.16 28.01
C ALA A 273 13.32 -16.83 28.86
N GLY A 274 13.79 -16.19 29.92
CA GLY A 274 14.95 -16.65 30.71
C GLY A 274 16.26 -16.45 29.94
N ASP A 275 17.22 -17.33 30.16
CA ASP A 275 18.50 -17.27 29.44
C ASP A 275 18.29 -17.63 27.96
N THR A 276 18.39 -16.61 27.10
CA THR A 276 18.20 -16.76 25.67
C THR A 276 19.54 -16.74 24.95
N GLN A 277 19.77 -17.81 24.20
CA GLN A 277 20.90 -17.84 23.29
C GLN A 277 20.72 -16.79 22.16
N PRO A 278 21.80 -16.23 21.66
CA PRO A 278 21.77 -15.40 20.47
C PRO A 278 21.09 -16.11 19.31
N PHE A 279 20.39 -15.35 18.48
CA PHE A 279 19.81 -15.89 17.26
C PHE A 279 20.90 -16.44 16.34
N SER A 280 20.58 -17.53 15.64
CA SER A 280 21.50 -18.15 14.69
C SER A 280 22.03 -17.14 13.68
N ALA A 281 23.33 -17.22 13.38
CA ALA A 281 24.01 -16.38 12.41
C ALA A 281 23.51 -16.56 10.95
N ALA A 282 22.65 -17.55 10.68
CA ALA A 282 22.11 -17.82 9.36
C ALA A 282 20.87 -16.97 9.06
N GLY A 283 21.04 -15.65 8.94
CA GLY A 283 19.96 -14.71 8.58
C GLY A 283 19.78 -13.58 9.59
N SER A 284 18.68 -12.84 9.47
CA SER A 284 18.41 -11.66 10.30
C SER A 284 17.86 -11.95 11.70
N GLY A 285 17.58 -13.19 12.05
CA GLY A 285 16.94 -13.55 13.32
C GLY A 285 15.43 -13.25 13.40
N ARG A 286 14.83 -12.63 12.37
CA ARG A 286 13.40 -12.27 12.39
C ARG A 286 12.48 -13.47 12.54
N ARG A 287 12.83 -14.61 11.95
CA ARG A 287 12.05 -15.85 12.07
C ARG A 287 12.07 -16.36 13.50
N GLN A 288 13.25 -16.47 14.11
CA GLN A 288 13.40 -16.90 15.50
C GLN A 288 12.67 -15.97 16.46
N LEU A 289 12.76 -14.64 16.24
CA LEU A 289 12.00 -13.66 17.01
C LEU A 289 10.49 -13.89 16.89
N ALA A 290 9.99 -14.12 15.67
CA ALA A 290 8.57 -14.38 15.45
C ALA A 290 8.10 -15.67 16.14
N GLU A 291 8.90 -16.74 16.07
CA GLU A 291 8.63 -18.03 16.73
C GLU A 291 8.58 -17.87 18.27
N LEU A 292 9.47 -17.08 18.85
CA LEU A 292 9.47 -16.80 20.29
C LEU A 292 8.29 -15.91 20.71
N ILE A 293 7.92 -14.92 19.91
CA ILE A 293 6.75 -14.06 20.18
C ILE A 293 5.45 -14.89 20.13
N ALA A 294 5.28 -15.72 19.10
CA ALA A 294 4.08 -16.51 18.90
C ALA A 294 4.10 -17.87 19.61
N GLY A 295 5.23 -18.24 20.21
CA GLY A 295 5.43 -19.54 20.86
C GLY A 295 4.57 -19.72 22.12
N PRO A 296 4.22 -20.98 22.45
CA PRO A 296 3.40 -21.28 23.62
C PRO A 296 4.07 -20.92 24.95
N GLY A 297 5.40 -20.79 24.96
CA GLY A 297 6.16 -20.35 26.13
C GLY A 297 6.11 -18.86 26.42
N ASN A 298 5.56 -18.04 25.49
CA ASN A 298 5.42 -16.62 25.72
C ASN A 298 4.15 -16.31 26.51
N PRO A 299 4.24 -15.82 27.75
CA PRO A 299 3.07 -15.61 28.59
C PRO A 299 2.24 -14.39 28.18
N LEU A 300 2.78 -13.48 27.37
CA LEU A 300 2.16 -12.20 27.07
C LEU A 300 1.34 -12.22 25.79
N THR A 301 1.80 -12.84 24.73
CA THR A 301 1.16 -12.69 23.40
C THR A 301 -0.30 -13.13 23.41
N ALA A 302 -0.61 -14.30 24.01
CA ALA A 302 -1.99 -14.78 24.10
C ALA A 302 -2.86 -13.89 24.99
N ARG A 303 -2.31 -13.43 26.15
CA ARG A 303 -3.04 -12.53 27.07
C ARG A 303 -3.33 -11.17 26.42
N VAL A 304 -2.36 -10.58 25.73
CA VAL A 304 -2.53 -9.30 25.04
C VAL A 304 -3.57 -9.42 23.94
N MET A 305 -3.51 -10.45 23.10
CA MET A 305 -4.50 -10.68 22.04
C MET A 305 -5.90 -10.92 22.60
N THR A 306 -6.03 -11.77 23.61
CA THR A 306 -7.29 -12.02 24.30
C THR A 306 -7.89 -10.74 24.89
N ASN A 307 -7.07 -9.94 25.57
CA ASN A 307 -7.48 -8.68 26.15
C ASN A 307 -7.94 -7.66 25.09
N ARG A 308 -7.27 -7.60 23.95
CA ARG A 308 -7.66 -6.73 22.82
C ARG A 308 -8.98 -7.17 22.20
N VAL A 309 -9.19 -8.47 21.97
CA VAL A 309 -10.48 -8.97 21.47
C VAL A 309 -11.59 -8.68 22.46
N TRP A 310 -11.35 -8.91 23.77
CA TRP A 310 -12.29 -8.57 24.84
C TRP A 310 -12.64 -7.09 24.85
N GLN A 311 -11.65 -6.22 24.79
CA GLN A 311 -11.85 -4.76 24.74
C GLN A 311 -12.67 -4.32 23.52
N HIS A 312 -12.40 -4.89 22.34
CA HIS A 312 -13.17 -4.57 21.13
C HIS A 312 -14.64 -5.00 21.28
N LEU A 313 -14.93 -6.07 21.98
CA LEU A 313 -16.27 -6.58 22.15
C LEU A 313 -17.03 -5.89 23.30
N LEU A 314 -16.37 -5.61 24.42
CA LEU A 314 -16.99 -5.09 25.65
C LEU A 314 -16.65 -3.62 25.96
N GLY A 315 -15.73 -3.01 25.20
CA GLY A 315 -15.38 -1.60 25.31
C GLY A 315 -14.25 -1.28 26.29
N ARG A 316 -14.00 -2.13 27.30
CA ARG A 316 -12.89 -2.04 28.24
C ARG A 316 -12.16 -3.39 28.28
N GLY A 317 -10.83 -3.37 28.30
CA GLY A 317 -10.02 -4.57 28.50
C GLY A 317 -10.14 -5.11 29.93
N ILE A 318 -9.86 -6.39 30.13
CA ILE A 318 -9.66 -6.98 31.47
C ILE A 318 -8.44 -6.30 32.13
N VAL A 319 -7.43 -5.99 31.35
CA VAL A 319 -6.36 -5.05 31.67
C VAL A 319 -6.68 -3.74 30.95
N ALA A 320 -6.92 -2.66 31.71
CA ALA A 320 -7.50 -1.43 31.14
C ALA A 320 -6.57 -0.69 30.16
N PRO A 321 -5.26 -0.50 30.41
CA PRO A 321 -4.32 -0.07 29.38
C PRO A 321 -3.84 -1.26 28.56
N PRO A 322 -4.45 -1.50 27.35
CA PRO A 322 -4.21 -2.73 26.59
C PRO A 322 -2.80 -2.82 25.96
N ASP A 323 -2.03 -1.79 26.10
CA ASP A 323 -0.65 -1.62 25.61
C ASP A 323 0.40 -1.65 26.73
N ASP A 324 -0.04 -1.78 28.01
CA ASP A 324 0.86 -1.92 29.14
C ASP A 324 0.48 -3.11 30.04
N PHE A 325 1.13 -4.23 29.80
CA PHE A 325 1.06 -5.45 30.62
C PHE A 325 2.29 -5.54 31.56
N GLY A 326 3.04 -4.48 31.66
CA GLY A 326 4.22 -4.39 32.48
C GLY A 326 3.90 -3.96 33.92
N ARG A 327 4.97 -3.67 34.65
CA ARG A 327 4.91 -3.31 36.07
C ARG A 327 4.15 -1.99 36.35
N MET A 328 4.10 -1.10 35.35
CA MET A 328 3.41 0.19 35.45
C MET A 328 1.95 0.11 34.99
N GLY A 329 1.54 -1.01 34.38
CA GLY A 329 0.17 -1.24 33.95
C GLY A 329 -0.78 -1.56 35.12
N GLU A 330 -2.07 -1.49 34.83
CA GLU A 330 -3.10 -1.90 35.80
C GLU A 330 -3.16 -3.43 35.95
N GLN A 331 -3.49 -3.90 37.15
CA GLN A 331 -3.77 -5.31 37.36
C GLN A 331 -5.05 -5.73 36.62
N PRO A 332 -5.13 -6.95 36.11
CA PRO A 332 -6.33 -7.45 35.48
C PRO A 332 -7.48 -7.49 36.49
N THR A 333 -8.65 -7.01 36.08
CA THR A 333 -9.89 -7.05 36.92
C THR A 333 -10.37 -8.47 37.18
N HIS A 334 -10.09 -9.40 36.25
CA HIS A 334 -10.47 -10.80 36.28
C HIS A 334 -9.29 -11.67 35.80
N PRO A 335 -8.28 -11.92 36.65
CA PRO A 335 -7.04 -12.62 36.24
C PRO A 335 -7.31 -14.04 35.76
N ASP A 336 -8.14 -14.82 36.49
CA ASP A 336 -8.45 -16.19 36.13
C ASP A 336 -9.20 -16.30 34.80
N LEU A 337 -10.07 -15.34 34.51
CA LEU A 337 -10.77 -15.27 33.23
C LEU A 337 -9.81 -14.96 32.07
N LEU A 338 -8.87 -14.04 32.28
CA LEU A 338 -7.88 -13.69 31.28
C LEU A 338 -7.00 -14.90 30.96
N ASP A 339 -6.58 -15.62 31.99
CA ASP A 339 -5.75 -16.83 31.85
C ASP A 339 -6.52 -17.95 31.15
N TYR A 340 -7.74 -18.23 31.57
CA TYR A 340 -8.61 -19.23 30.94
C TYR A 340 -8.79 -18.95 29.43
N LEU A 341 -9.21 -17.74 29.07
CA LEU A 341 -9.44 -17.38 27.68
C LEU A 341 -8.16 -17.42 26.86
N SER A 342 -7.02 -17.07 27.45
CA SER A 342 -5.73 -17.08 26.77
C SER A 342 -5.24 -18.51 26.49
N VAL A 343 -5.41 -19.41 27.44
CA VAL A 343 -5.07 -20.82 27.28
C VAL A 343 -5.95 -21.49 26.22
N GLU A 344 -7.26 -21.26 26.28
CA GLU A 344 -8.20 -21.80 25.28
C GLU A 344 -7.92 -21.21 23.87
N PHE A 345 -7.55 -19.94 23.78
CA PHE A 345 -7.18 -19.30 22.50
C PHE A 345 -5.99 -19.99 21.84
N VAL A 346 -4.94 -20.35 22.62
CA VAL A 346 -3.79 -21.09 22.10
C VAL A 346 -4.19 -22.52 21.71
N LYS A 347 -4.96 -23.24 22.56
CA LYS A 347 -5.47 -24.59 22.25
C LYS A 347 -6.31 -24.62 20.97
N ASP A 348 -7.07 -23.56 20.72
CA ASP A 348 -7.87 -23.39 19.51
C ASP A 348 -7.06 -22.93 18.28
N ASN A 349 -5.74 -23.16 18.28
CA ASN A 349 -4.82 -22.74 17.21
C ASN A 349 -4.93 -21.25 16.87
N TRP A 350 -4.98 -20.40 17.87
CA TRP A 350 -5.06 -18.93 17.73
C TRP A 350 -6.28 -18.47 16.93
N SER A 351 -7.39 -19.17 17.04
CA SER A 351 -8.63 -18.85 16.32
C SER A 351 -9.36 -17.66 16.92
N ILE A 352 -9.13 -16.47 16.40
CA ILE A 352 -9.87 -15.26 16.80
C ILE A 352 -11.38 -15.45 16.66
N LYS A 353 -11.87 -16.16 15.64
CA LYS A 353 -13.31 -16.42 15.45
C LYS A 353 -13.89 -17.27 16.57
N ARG A 354 -13.17 -18.26 17.08
CA ARG A 354 -13.63 -19.06 18.22
C ARG A 354 -13.64 -18.25 19.49
N LEU A 355 -12.59 -17.47 19.75
CA LEU A 355 -12.52 -16.57 20.90
C LEU A 355 -13.68 -15.58 20.91
N ILE A 356 -13.94 -14.92 19.76
CA ILE A 356 -15.10 -14.02 19.60
C ILE A 356 -16.41 -14.77 19.92
N ARG A 357 -16.62 -15.94 19.34
CA ARG A 357 -17.81 -16.75 19.59
C ARG A 357 -18.01 -17.04 21.07
N THR A 358 -16.95 -17.48 21.76
CA THR A 358 -16.99 -17.76 23.21
C THR A 358 -17.44 -16.53 24.01
N ILE A 359 -16.91 -15.35 23.67
CA ILE A 359 -17.24 -14.11 24.38
C ILE A 359 -18.67 -13.66 24.07
N VAL A 360 -19.09 -13.59 22.79
CA VAL A 360 -20.39 -13.04 22.40
C VAL A 360 -21.57 -13.95 22.79
N THR A 361 -21.32 -15.25 22.98
CA THR A 361 -22.37 -16.17 23.49
C THR A 361 -22.46 -16.21 25.02
N SER A 362 -21.54 -15.54 25.72
CA SER A 362 -21.55 -15.47 27.19
C SER A 362 -22.73 -14.66 27.71
N ARG A 363 -23.12 -14.92 28.97
CA ARG A 363 -24.12 -14.13 29.66
C ARG A 363 -23.66 -12.67 29.83
N THR A 364 -22.41 -12.46 30.08
CA THR A 364 -21.79 -11.12 30.24
C THR A 364 -22.00 -10.25 29.02
N PHE A 365 -21.81 -10.80 27.81
CA PHE A 365 -22.00 -10.03 26.56
C PHE A 365 -23.50 -9.73 26.30
N ARG A 366 -24.39 -10.62 26.72
CA ARG A 366 -25.84 -10.50 26.48
C ARG A 366 -26.61 -9.77 27.60
N GLN A 367 -25.91 -9.08 28.47
CA GLN A 367 -26.55 -8.24 29.51
C GLN A 367 -27.22 -7.02 28.86
N ALA A 368 -28.22 -6.48 29.52
CA ALA A 368 -28.81 -5.20 29.14
C ALA A 368 -27.81 -4.06 29.33
N SER A 369 -27.94 -3.02 28.52
CA SER A 369 -27.11 -1.82 28.65
C SER A 369 -27.54 -0.86 29.76
N ARG A 370 -28.72 -1.07 30.31
CA ARG A 370 -29.24 -0.23 31.39
C ARG A 370 -28.72 -0.74 32.74
N PRO A 371 -27.87 0.04 33.45
CA PRO A 371 -27.32 -0.38 34.72
C PRO A 371 -28.39 -0.39 35.83
N ASP A 372 -28.27 -1.34 36.75
CA ASP A 372 -29.01 -1.31 38.00
C ASP A 372 -28.46 -0.17 38.89
N PRO A 373 -29.33 0.67 39.51
CA PRO A 373 -28.91 1.80 40.34
C PRO A 373 -28.05 1.43 41.56
N GLN A 374 -28.22 0.23 42.13
CA GLN A 374 -27.41 -0.21 43.27
C GLN A 374 -26.04 -0.67 42.80
N SER A 375 -25.94 -1.45 41.73
CA SER A 375 -24.72 -1.88 41.11
C SER A 375 -23.87 -0.69 40.65
N LEU A 376 -24.49 0.35 40.10
CA LEU A 376 -23.83 1.58 39.67
C LEU A 376 -23.19 2.36 40.83
N LYS A 377 -23.74 2.26 42.06
CA LYS A 377 -23.12 2.87 43.24
C LYS A 377 -21.86 2.13 43.69
N VAL A 378 -21.84 0.81 43.52
CA VAL A 378 -20.72 -0.05 43.95
C VAL A 378 -19.59 -0.03 42.91
N ASP A 379 -19.94 -0.09 41.62
CA ASP A 379 -18.98 -0.12 40.51
C ASP A 379 -19.40 0.89 39.42
N PRO A 380 -19.18 2.18 39.68
CA PRO A 380 -19.54 3.24 38.72
C PRO A 380 -18.77 3.16 37.42
N GLY A 381 -17.58 2.55 37.41
CA GLY A 381 -16.73 2.35 36.25
C GLY A 381 -17.02 1.09 35.44
N ASN A 382 -18.05 0.30 35.89
CA ASN A 382 -18.38 -0.99 35.27
C ASN A 382 -17.17 -1.93 35.08
N ALA A 383 -16.21 -1.88 36.01
CA ALA A 383 -15.04 -2.72 35.98
C ALA A 383 -15.38 -4.22 36.18
N LEU A 384 -16.42 -4.51 36.93
CA LEU A 384 -16.93 -5.85 37.21
C LEU A 384 -18.01 -6.31 36.21
N LEU A 385 -18.30 -5.52 35.18
CA LEU A 385 -19.18 -5.87 34.06
C LEU A 385 -20.60 -6.22 34.48
N HIS A 386 -21.21 -5.40 35.35
CA HIS A 386 -22.58 -5.60 35.81
C HIS A 386 -23.67 -5.18 34.80
N HIS A 387 -23.28 -4.55 33.68
CA HIS A 387 -24.13 -4.26 32.54
C HIS A 387 -23.30 -4.18 31.25
N PHE A 388 -23.93 -4.25 30.07
CA PHE A 388 -23.25 -3.99 28.80
C PHE A 388 -23.09 -2.48 28.63
N ALA A 389 -21.84 -2.00 28.53
CA ALA A 389 -21.58 -0.57 28.40
C ALA A 389 -22.01 -0.04 27.02
N ALA A 390 -22.98 0.87 27.00
CA ALA A 390 -23.32 1.59 25.76
C ALA A 390 -22.11 2.35 25.23
N ARG A 391 -21.84 2.22 23.94
CA ARG A 391 -20.67 2.83 23.33
C ARG A 391 -20.92 3.32 21.91
N ARG A 392 -20.27 4.41 21.54
CA ARG A 392 -20.29 4.88 20.16
C ARG A 392 -19.57 3.91 19.25
N LEU A 393 -20.08 3.71 18.03
CA LEU A 393 -19.41 3.03 16.94
C LEU A 393 -18.09 3.73 16.60
N ASP A 394 -17.12 2.96 16.12
CA ASP A 394 -15.89 3.52 15.56
C ASP A 394 -16.19 4.24 14.23
N ALA A 395 -15.36 5.20 13.87
CA ALA A 395 -15.54 6.06 12.70
C ALA A 395 -15.85 5.30 11.41
N GLU A 396 -15.10 4.21 11.17
CA GLU A 396 -15.27 3.36 10.00
C GLU A 396 -16.63 2.64 10.04
N SER A 397 -17.05 2.19 11.22
CA SER A 397 -18.34 1.52 11.37
C SER A 397 -19.50 2.48 11.16
N ILE A 398 -19.40 3.75 11.61
CA ILE A 398 -20.43 4.78 11.35
C ILE A 398 -20.58 4.97 9.84
N ARG A 399 -19.48 5.22 9.12
CA ARG A 399 -19.53 5.41 7.67
C ARG A 399 -20.06 4.18 6.94
N ASP A 400 -19.57 2.99 7.28
CA ASP A 400 -19.99 1.74 6.66
C ASP A 400 -21.47 1.43 6.93
N SER A 401 -21.99 1.76 8.13
CA SER A 401 -23.41 1.63 8.46
C SER A 401 -24.29 2.56 7.61
N VAL A 402 -23.87 3.81 7.45
CA VAL A 402 -24.56 4.77 6.58
C VAL A 402 -24.62 4.26 5.15
N LEU A 403 -23.50 3.76 4.60
CA LEU A 403 -23.45 3.15 3.27
C LEU A 403 -24.31 1.90 3.14
N ALA A 404 -24.33 1.07 4.19
CA ALA A 404 -25.14 -0.16 4.20
C ALA A 404 -26.64 0.15 4.15
N VAL A 405 -27.10 1.06 4.99
CA VAL A 405 -28.52 1.45 5.08
C VAL A 405 -28.98 2.19 3.82
N SER A 406 -28.11 3.03 3.24
CA SER A 406 -28.39 3.72 1.97
C SER A 406 -28.28 2.79 0.73
N GLY A 407 -27.87 1.52 0.91
CA GLY A 407 -27.67 0.54 -0.16
C GLY A 407 -26.47 0.82 -1.06
N ARG A 408 -25.60 1.70 -0.64
CA ARG A 408 -24.40 2.07 -1.40
C ARG A 408 -23.19 1.22 -1.03
N LEU A 409 -23.26 0.40 0.05
CA LEU A 409 -22.11 -0.38 0.49
C LEU A 409 -21.73 -1.47 -0.52
N ASP A 410 -20.50 -1.39 -1.02
CA ASP A 410 -19.87 -2.47 -1.81
C ASP A 410 -19.20 -3.48 -0.86
N PRO A 411 -19.74 -4.71 -0.72
CA PRO A 411 -19.18 -5.73 0.17
C PRO A 411 -17.92 -6.40 -0.37
N LYS A 412 -17.46 -6.04 -1.56
CA LYS A 412 -16.30 -6.66 -2.22
C LYS A 412 -15.08 -6.64 -1.32
N LEU A 413 -14.47 -7.81 -1.12
CA LEU A 413 -13.23 -7.97 -0.37
C LEU A 413 -12.01 -7.82 -1.29
N HIS A 414 -10.91 -7.34 -0.71
CA HIS A 414 -9.62 -7.17 -1.38
C HIS A 414 -9.62 -6.11 -2.50
N GLY A 415 -8.52 -5.99 -3.20
CA GLY A 415 -8.30 -4.99 -4.24
C GLY A 415 -7.58 -3.73 -3.73
N PRO A 416 -7.37 -2.74 -4.60
CA PRO A 416 -6.66 -1.52 -4.26
C PRO A 416 -7.47 -0.66 -3.28
N SER A 417 -6.76 0.17 -2.50
CA SER A 417 -7.38 1.20 -1.67
C SER A 417 -7.92 2.35 -2.52
N ILE A 418 -8.97 2.99 -2.00
CA ILE A 418 -9.60 4.18 -2.59
C ILE A 418 -9.04 5.45 -1.96
N ASN A 419 -8.95 6.52 -2.73
CA ASN A 419 -8.60 7.83 -2.18
C ASN A 419 -9.77 8.40 -1.39
N PRO A 420 -9.54 9.00 -0.20
CA PRO A 420 -10.59 9.72 0.52
C PRO A 420 -11.03 10.96 -0.25
N HIS A 421 -12.29 11.36 -0.08
CA HIS A 421 -12.75 12.65 -0.59
C HIS A 421 -12.01 13.80 0.11
N ARG A 422 -11.61 14.83 -0.65
CA ARG A 422 -10.91 16.03 -0.17
C ARG A 422 -11.59 17.28 -0.72
N LYS A 423 -11.82 18.23 0.16
CA LYS A 423 -12.46 19.51 -0.22
C LYS A 423 -11.54 20.41 -1.04
N ASP A 424 -10.22 20.34 -0.78
CA ASP A 424 -9.22 21.20 -1.41
C ASP A 424 -8.54 20.48 -2.58
N GLU A 425 -8.96 20.79 -3.80
CA GLU A 425 -8.29 20.36 -5.04
C GLU A 425 -6.94 21.06 -5.27
N LYS A 426 -6.71 22.19 -4.61
CA LYS A 426 -5.49 23.01 -4.75
C LYS A 426 -4.40 22.70 -3.72
N ASP A 427 -4.46 21.55 -3.07
CA ASP A 427 -3.42 21.14 -2.14
C ASP A 427 -2.04 21.12 -2.84
N TYR A 428 -1.08 21.86 -2.27
CA TYR A 428 0.30 21.89 -2.77
C TYR A 428 0.95 20.50 -2.78
N ARG A 429 0.46 19.58 -1.97
CA ARG A 429 0.90 18.18 -1.89
C ARG A 429 0.36 17.34 -3.04
N LYS A 430 -0.57 17.88 -3.85
CA LYS A 430 -1.23 17.20 -4.97
C LYS A 430 -1.78 15.81 -4.61
N LEU A 431 -2.39 15.70 -3.46
CA LEU A 431 -3.06 14.49 -3.04
C LEU A 431 -4.34 14.30 -3.86
N LEU A 432 -4.54 13.12 -4.40
CA LEU A 432 -5.73 12.81 -5.19
C LEU A 432 -6.97 12.79 -4.29
N SER A 433 -8.03 13.45 -4.73
CA SER A 433 -9.37 13.31 -4.15
C SER A 433 -10.07 12.11 -4.77
N GLY A 434 -10.81 11.37 -3.95
CA GLY A 434 -11.73 10.32 -4.38
C GLY A 434 -13.17 10.79 -4.40
N PRO A 435 -14.11 9.93 -4.85
CA PRO A 435 -15.54 10.18 -4.76
C PRO A 435 -15.98 10.43 -3.32
N LEU A 436 -17.07 11.17 -3.13
CA LEU A 436 -17.58 11.53 -1.81
C LEU A 436 -17.94 10.30 -0.97
N ASP A 437 -18.59 9.31 -1.59
CA ASP A 437 -18.94 8.04 -0.95
C ASP A 437 -17.86 6.96 -1.10
N GLY A 438 -16.73 7.26 -1.75
CA GLY A 438 -15.65 6.31 -1.99
C GLY A 438 -16.09 5.10 -2.82
N ASP A 439 -16.96 5.30 -3.82
CA ASP A 439 -17.56 4.24 -4.64
C ASP A 439 -18.25 3.13 -3.80
N GLY A 440 -18.75 3.48 -2.62
CA GLY A 440 -19.38 2.55 -1.70
C GLY A 440 -18.42 1.58 -1.00
N ARG A 441 -17.12 1.65 -1.23
CA ARG A 441 -16.16 0.73 -0.61
C ARG A 441 -16.12 0.89 0.90
N ARG A 442 -15.97 -0.24 1.61
CA ARG A 442 -15.81 -0.24 3.07
C ARG A 442 -14.65 0.65 3.50
N SER A 443 -14.81 1.31 4.63
CA SER A 443 -13.83 2.27 5.17
C SER A 443 -12.44 1.67 5.40
N ILE A 444 -12.32 0.36 5.62
CA ILE A 444 -11.03 -0.34 5.73
C ILE A 444 -10.18 -0.23 4.46
N TYR A 445 -10.79 0.05 3.31
CA TYR A 445 -10.10 0.24 2.03
C TYR A 445 -9.79 1.71 1.74
N THR A 446 -10.15 2.62 2.62
CA THR A 446 -9.82 4.04 2.45
C THR A 446 -8.33 4.25 2.68
N LYS A 447 -7.66 4.88 1.72
CA LYS A 447 -6.23 5.19 1.79
C LYS A 447 -5.96 6.18 2.91
N VAL A 448 -5.07 5.80 3.82
CA VAL A 448 -4.61 6.65 4.91
C VAL A 448 -3.28 7.27 4.54
N THR A 449 -3.23 8.58 4.47
CA THR A 449 -2.01 9.35 4.30
C THR A 449 -1.55 9.86 5.66
N ARG A 450 -0.27 9.64 6.03
CA ARG A 450 0.24 10.01 7.36
C ARG A 450 0.03 11.48 7.72
N MET A 451 0.13 12.36 6.74
CA MET A 451 0.00 13.82 6.95
C MET A 451 -1.44 14.31 6.96
N GLU A 452 -2.38 13.51 6.45
CA GLU A 452 -3.79 13.88 6.36
C GLU A 452 -4.65 12.64 6.27
N GLY A 453 -5.38 12.38 7.33
CA GLY A 453 -6.37 11.31 7.39
C GLY A 453 -7.66 11.67 6.63
N PRO A 454 -8.56 10.70 6.44
CA PRO A 454 -9.90 10.94 5.89
C PRO A 454 -10.69 11.89 6.80
N GLN A 455 -11.08 13.06 6.28
CA GLN A 455 -11.66 14.15 7.10
C GLN A 455 -12.91 13.73 7.88
N PHE A 456 -13.86 13.05 7.23
CA PHE A 456 -15.08 12.55 7.90
C PHE A 456 -14.74 11.58 9.04
N LEU A 457 -13.82 10.64 8.81
CA LEU A 457 -13.43 9.67 9.84
C LEU A 457 -12.70 10.33 11.01
N ALA A 458 -11.87 11.34 10.72
CA ALA A 458 -11.11 12.07 11.75
C ALA A 458 -12.04 12.76 12.77
N LEU A 459 -13.22 13.24 12.35
CA LEU A 459 -14.23 13.83 13.24
C LEU A 459 -14.77 12.82 14.25
N PHE A 460 -14.74 11.53 13.93
CA PHE A 460 -15.22 10.44 14.80
C PHE A 460 -14.08 9.66 15.45
N ASP A 461 -12.96 10.33 15.74
CA ASP A 461 -11.79 9.79 16.43
C ASP A 461 -11.08 8.66 15.67
N PHE A 462 -11.00 8.77 14.34
CA PHE A 462 -10.11 7.90 13.56
C PHE A 462 -8.67 8.05 14.07
N PRO A 463 -7.93 6.95 14.32
CA PRO A 463 -6.62 7.02 14.93
C PRO A 463 -5.61 7.76 14.06
N ASP A 464 -4.76 8.55 14.70
CA ASP A 464 -3.61 9.18 14.06
C ASP A 464 -2.61 8.09 13.59
N PRO A 465 -2.33 7.99 12.28
CA PRO A 465 -1.42 6.98 11.76
C PRO A 465 0.06 7.21 12.13
N MET A 466 0.38 8.33 12.76
CA MET A 466 1.74 8.65 13.23
C MET A 466 2.06 8.07 14.61
N ALA A 467 1.06 7.67 15.38
CA ALA A 467 1.22 7.20 16.75
C ALA A 467 0.66 5.78 16.93
N THR A 468 1.42 4.93 17.64
CA THR A 468 0.93 3.64 18.11
C THR A 468 0.00 3.86 19.30
N ARG A 469 -1.21 3.26 19.27
CA ARG A 469 -2.19 3.38 20.35
C ARG A 469 -2.78 2.03 20.69
N GLY A 470 -2.88 1.73 21.97
CA GLY A 470 -3.50 0.50 22.47
C GLY A 470 -5.03 0.54 22.38
N ARG A 471 -5.63 1.71 22.50
CA ARG A 471 -7.07 1.93 22.32
C ARG A 471 -7.34 3.20 21.54
N ARG A 472 -8.52 3.28 20.92
CA ARG A 472 -9.00 4.49 20.26
C ARG A 472 -9.56 5.47 21.28
N ASP A 473 -9.35 6.76 21.04
CA ASP A 473 -10.07 7.80 21.75
C ASP A 473 -11.56 7.74 21.39
N ARG A 474 -12.41 8.19 22.30
CA ARG A 474 -13.85 8.35 22.09
C ARG A 474 -14.28 9.65 22.71
N THR A 475 -14.28 10.68 21.89
CA THR A 475 -14.75 12.01 22.28
C THR A 475 -16.25 12.17 22.01
N ASN A 476 -16.88 13.11 22.67
CA ASN A 476 -18.22 13.55 22.36
C ASN A 476 -18.19 15.08 22.23
N VAL A 477 -18.04 15.53 20.99
CA VAL A 477 -17.88 16.94 20.68
C VAL A 477 -18.96 17.43 19.70
N PRO A 478 -19.39 18.70 19.80
CA PRO A 478 -20.42 19.26 18.93
C PRO A 478 -20.15 19.10 17.42
N ALA A 479 -18.87 19.11 17.03
CA ALA A 479 -18.47 18.93 15.62
C ALA A 479 -18.95 17.59 15.02
N GLN A 480 -19.08 16.54 15.82
CA GLN A 480 -19.61 15.24 15.38
C GLN A 480 -21.10 15.33 15.03
N ALA A 481 -21.90 15.99 15.87
CA ALA A 481 -23.32 16.20 15.59
C ALA A 481 -23.53 17.11 14.37
N LEU A 482 -22.70 18.15 14.23
CA LEU A 482 -22.72 19.03 13.07
C LEU A 482 -22.32 18.30 11.78
N ALA A 483 -21.39 17.35 11.87
CA ALA A 483 -21.01 16.52 10.71
C ALA A 483 -22.17 15.61 10.27
N LEU A 484 -22.84 14.93 11.21
CA LEU A 484 -24.01 14.12 10.86
C LEU A 484 -25.13 14.96 10.23
N LEU A 485 -25.25 16.22 10.64
CA LEU A 485 -26.29 17.12 10.15
C LEU A 485 -25.95 17.78 8.82
N ASN A 486 -24.68 18.15 8.57
CA ASN A 486 -24.31 19.06 7.47
C ASN A 486 -23.30 18.48 6.48
N ASP A 487 -22.72 17.33 6.75
CA ASP A 487 -21.72 16.77 5.83
C ASP A 487 -22.39 16.33 4.52
N PRO A 488 -21.87 16.76 3.35
CA PRO A 488 -22.43 16.36 2.05
C PRO A 488 -22.56 14.84 1.87
N PHE A 489 -21.66 14.07 2.46
CA PHE A 489 -21.76 12.61 2.45
C PHE A 489 -23.05 12.14 3.12
N MET A 490 -23.40 12.68 4.30
CA MET A 490 -24.61 12.29 5.03
C MET A 490 -25.89 12.66 4.27
N ILE A 491 -25.90 13.85 3.66
CA ILE A 491 -27.01 14.33 2.85
C ILE A 491 -27.23 13.46 1.61
N ASP A 492 -26.14 13.15 0.89
CA ASP A 492 -26.22 12.28 -0.28
C ASP A 492 -26.67 10.85 0.07
N GLN A 493 -26.18 10.31 1.16
CA GLN A 493 -26.61 8.97 1.60
C GLN A 493 -28.08 8.94 2.05
N ALA A 494 -28.57 10.00 2.69
CA ALA A 494 -29.98 10.14 3.00
C ALA A 494 -30.86 10.16 1.74
N ARG A 495 -30.40 10.84 0.69
CA ARG A 495 -31.05 10.86 -0.63
C ARG A 495 -31.07 9.46 -1.27
N PHE A 496 -29.95 8.75 -1.29
CA PHE A 496 -29.91 7.38 -1.83
C PHE A 496 -30.85 6.43 -1.07
N TRP A 497 -30.91 6.56 0.26
CA TRP A 497 -31.85 5.78 1.05
C TRP A 497 -33.31 6.14 0.72
N ALA A 498 -33.65 7.42 0.57
CA ALA A 498 -34.97 7.87 0.14
C ALA A 498 -35.38 7.27 -1.21
N GLN A 499 -34.47 7.28 -2.19
CA GLN A 499 -34.73 6.66 -3.50
C GLN A 499 -35.02 5.17 -3.40
N GLN A 500 -34.33 4.44 -2.54
CA GLN A 500 -34.64 3.03 -2.26
C GLN A 500 -36.01 2.87 -1.60
N LEU A 501 -36.35 3.73 -0.65
CA LEU A 501 -37.64 3.69 0.04
C LEU A 501 -38.80 3.92 -0.93
N ILE A 502 -38.65 4.84 -1.89
CA ILE A 502 -39.65 5.13 -2.92
C ILE A 502 -39.80 3.95 -3.88
N GLY A 503 -38.70 3.32 -4.27
CA GLY A 503 -38.70 2.16 -5.16
C GLY A 503 -39.34 0.89 -4.57
N ARG A 504 -39.64 0.87 -3.27
CA ARG A 504 -40.30 -0.26 -2.62
C ARG A 504 -41.81 -0.13 -2.73
N SER A 505 -42.48 -1.22 -3.12
CA SER A 505 -43.95 -1.32 -3.08
C SER A 505 -44.44 -1.38 -1.62
N GLN A 506 -44.55 -0.25 -0.96
CA GLN A 506 -45.08 -0.16 0.40
C GLN A 506 -46.38 0.59 0.36
N ASP A 507 -47.36 0.02 1.03
CA ASP A 507 -48.73 0.45 0.89
C ASP A 507 -49.12 1.62 1.84
N SER A 508 -48.27 1.91 2.86
CA SER A 508 -48.54 3.01 3.80
C SER A 508 -47.28 3.70 4.33
N VAL A 509 -47.45 4.93 4.80
CA VAL A 509 -46.41 5.70 5.51
C VAL A 509 -45.95 4.94 6.76
N GLU A 510 -46.87 4.34 7.51
CA GLU A 510 -46.59 3.60 8.73
C GLU A 510 -45.70 2.39 8.46
N SER A 511 -45.98 1.60 7.42
CA SER A 511 -45.17 0.43 7.07
C SER A 511 -43.76 0.84 6.60
N ARG A 512 -43.63 1.97 5.92
CA ARG A 512 -42.31 2.48 5.49
C ARG A 512 -41.48 2.98 6.69
N VAL A 513 -42.11 3.64 7.68
CA VAL A 513 -41.47 4.02 8.93
C VAL A 513 -40.96 2.78 9.67
N GLN A 514 -41.79 1.74 9.80
CA GLN A 514 -41.35 0.46 10.40
C GLN A 514 -40.14 -0.12 9.71
N TYR A 515 -40.14 -0.12 8.38
CA TYR A 515 -38.99 -0.57 7.60
C TYR A 515 -37.75 0.29 7.85
N MET A 516 -37.89 1.62 7.95
CA MET A 516 -36.78 2.52 8.25
C MET A 516 -36.15 2.23 9.62
N PHE A 517 -36.97 2.02 10.64
CA PHE A 517 -36.47 1.63 11.96
C PHE A 517 -35.80 0.26 11.94
N LEU A 518 -36.38 -0.72 11.26
CA LEU A 518 -35.81 -2.06 11.15
C LEU A 518 -34.49 -2.05 10.41
N SER A 519 -34.38 -1.33 9.28
CA SER A 519 -33.16 -1.28 8.46
C SER A 519 -32.08 -0.38 9.07
N GLY A 520 -32.47 0.74 9.71
CA GLY A 520 -31.51 1.70 10.26
C GLY A 520 -31.11 1.39 11.70
N LEU A 521 -32.04 0.89 12.53
CA LEU A 521 -31.83 0.70 13.98
C LEU A 521 -31.94 -0.77 14.43
N GLY A 522 -32.26 -1.68 13.51
CA GLY A 522 -32.34 -3.13 13.79
C GLY A 522 -33.56 -3.54 14.66
N ARG A 523 -34.53 -2.68 14.86
CA ARG A 523 -35.74 -2.93 15.64
C ARG A 523 -36.95 -2.23 15.05
N LEU A 524 -38.14 -2.66 15.45
CA LEU A 524 -39.36 -1.93 15.15
C LEU A 524 -39.48 -0.68 16.04
N PRO A 525 -40.16 0.38 15.59
CA PRO A 525 -40.48 1.53 16.43
C PRO A 525 -41.48 1.14 17.53
N THR A 526 -41.41 1.79 18.68
CA THR A 526 -42.48 1.78 19.64
C THR A 526 -43.69 2.56 19.10
N GLU A 527 -44.88 2.36 19.65
CA GLU A 527 -46.08 3.10 19.23
C GLU A 527 -45.83 4.62 19.23
N LEU A 528 -45.23 5.14 20.29
CA LEU A 528 -44.91 6.56 20.42
C LEU A 528 -43.91 7.05 19.36
N GLU A 529 -42.89 6.26 19.04
CA GLU A 529 -41.94 6.57 17.98
C GLU A 529 -42.59 6.54 16.60
N GLN A 530 -43.43 5.54 16.36
CA GLN A 530 -44.22 5.42 15.13
C GLN A 530 -45.07 6.68 14.92
N ASP A 531 -45.85 7.06 15.91
CA ASP A 531 -46.75 8.23 15.85
C ASP A 531 -45.97 9.53 15.61
N ARG A 532 -44.87 9.71 16.34
CA ARG A 532 -43.99 10.89 16.15
C ARG A 532 -43.35 10.97 14.79
N PHE A 533 -42.87 9.84 14.26
CA PHE A 533 -42.24 9.79 12.97
C PHE A 533 -43.24 9.98 11.82
N VAL A 534 -44.40 9.35 11.89
CA VAL A 534 -45.50 9.57 10.95
C VAL A 534 -45.95 11.05 10.99
N GLY A 535 -46.07 11.64 12.18
CA GLY A 535 -46.37 13.05 12.35
C GLY A 535 -45.25 13.98 11.75
N LEU A 536 -43.97 13.60 11.88
CA LEU A 536 -42.87 14.30 11.23
C LEU A 536 -43.02 14.28 9.70
N ILE A 537 -43.25 13.10 9.12
CA ILE A 537 -43.41 12.92 7.67
C ILE A 537 -44.58 13.74 7.13
N ARG A 538 -45.71 13.77 7.82
CA ARG A 538 -46.86 14.60 7.42
C ARG A 538 -46.52 16.09 7.44
N ARG A 539 -45.83 16.58 8.45
CA ARG A 539 -45.38 17.98 8.51
C ARG A 539 -44.38 18.31 7.40
N LEU A 540 -43.44 17.42 7.11
CA LEU A 540 -42.47 17.60 6.03
C LEU A 540 -43.13 17.62 4.63
N ALA A 541 -44.21 16.84 4.45
CA ALA A 541 -45.00 16.86 3.22
C ALA A 541 -45.84 18.15 3.07
N GLY A 542 -46.05 18.88 4.15
CA GLY A 542 -46.94 20.04 4.24
C GLY A 542 -48.32 19.64 4.75
N ASP A 543 -48.85 20.41 5.72
CA ASP A 543 -50.12 20.13 6.42
C ASP A 543 -51.34 20.06 5.49
N THR A 544 -51.23 20.54 4.26
CA THR A 544 -52.29 20.49 3.25
C THR A 544 -52.27 19.22 2.37
N VAL A 545 -51.19 18.45 2.41
CA VAL A 545 -51.06 17.20 1.64
C VAL A 545 -51.68 16.04 2.40
N THR A 546 -52.88 15.64 2.01
CA THR A 546 -53.65 14.54 2.63
C THR A 546 -53.56 13.23 1.85
N ASP A 547 -53.14 13.26 0.59
CA ASP A 547 -53.00 12.07 -0.23
C ASP A 547 -51.73 11.28 0.14
N GLN A 548 -51.94 10.10 0.66
CA GLN A 548 -50.85 9.18 1.07
C GLN A 548 -49.95 8.79 -0.11
N LYS A 549 -50.49 8.70 -1.32
CA LYS A 549 -49.66 8.37 -2.52
C LYS A 549 -48.69 9.50 -2.87
N GLU A 550 -49.09 10.75 -2.70
CA GLU A 550 -48.24 11.90 -2.91
C GLU A 550 -47.10 11.93 -1.88
N ILE A 551 -47.41 11.68 -0.61
CA ILE A 551 -46.41 11.57 0.45
C ILE A 551 -45.41 10.44 0.14
N LEU A 552 -45.90 9.28 -0.26
CA LEU A 552 -45.07 8.11 -0.56
C LEU A 552 -44.17 8.32 -1.79
N ALA A 553 -44.52 9.17 -2.73
CA ALA A 553 -43.74 9.49 -3.91
C ALA A 553 -42.76 10.67 -3.70
N ASN A 554 -42.85 11.40 -2.61
CA ASN A 554 -42.07 12.62 -2.40
C ASN A 554 -40.65 12.32 -1.88
N GLU A 555 -39.64 12.40 -2.75
CA GLU A 555 -38.24 12.10 -2.43
C GLU A 555 -37.69 12.98 -1.30
N SER A 556 -38.01 14.28 -1.30
CA SER A 556 -37.49 15.23 -0.28
C SER A 556 -37.96 14.87 1.10
N VAL A 557 -39.25 14.50 1.27
CA VAL A 557 -39.83 14.07 2.56
C VAL A 557 -39.10 12.84 3.12
N TRP A 558 -38.84 11.87 2.26
CA TRP A 558 -38.15 10.64 2.67
C TRP A 558 -36.66 10.85 2.88
N GLN A 559 -36.03 11.77 2.17
CA GLN A 559 -34.65 12.20 2.41
C GLN A 559 -34.49 12.83 3.79
N ASP A 560 -35.37 13.76 4.15
CA ASP A 560 -35.36 14.41 5.47
C ASP A 560 -35.62 13.40 6.59
N ALA A 561 -36.56 12.47 6.37
CA ALA A 561 -36.85 11.38 7.31
C ALA A 561 -35.64 10.42 7.48
N ALA A 562 -34.97 10.06 6.39
CA ALA A 562 -33.76 9.25 6.41
C ALA A 562 -32.61 9.96 7.15
N HIS A 563 -32.45 11.24 6.86
CA HIS A 563 -31.47 12.08 7.53
C HIS A 563 -31.75 12.21 9.04
N ALA A 564 -33.01 12.31 9.44
CA ALA A 564 -33.40 12.33 10.85
C ALA A 564 -32.97 11.03 11.58
N ILE A 565 -33.11 9.86 10.96
CA ILE A 565 -32.64 8.59 11.54
C ILE A 565 -31.12 8.57 11.69
N PHE A 566 -30.37 8.98 10.66
CA PHE A 566 -28.91 9.07 10.75
C PHE A 566 -28.42 9.99 11.87
N ASN A 567 -29.21 10.98 12.27
CA ASN A 567 -28.92 11.91 13.35
C ASN A 567 -29.34 11.41 14.72
N THR A 568 -29.99 10.24 14.83
CA THR A 568 -30.33 9.66 16.13
C THR A 568 -29.08 9.12 16.82
N LYS A 569 -29.03 9.25 18.17
CA LYS A 569 -27.95 8.64 18.95
C LYS A 569 -27.91 7.12 18.76
N GLU A 570 -29.06 6.48 18.68
CA GLU A 570 -29.17 5.05 18.51
C GLU A 570 -28.49 4.54 17.23
N PHE A 571 -28.46 5.33 16.15
CA PHE A 571 -27.79 4.96 14.91
C PHE A 571 -26.28 4.82 15.05
N ILE A 572 -25.66 5.62 15.92
CA ILE A 572 -24.20 5.65 16.09
C ILE A 572 -23.72 5.01 17.40
N TYR A 573 -24.62 4.47 18.21
CA TYR A 573 -24.27 3.79 19.48
C TYR A 573 -24.76 2.33 19.48
N ILE A 574 -23.91 1.46 20.01
CA ILE A 574 -24.30 0.08 20.40
C ILE A 574 -24.78 0.13 21.83
N GLN A 575 -25.96 -0.45 22.07
CA GLN A 575 -26.58 -0.54 23.36
C GLN A 575 -26.78 -2.00 23.79
#